data_360b201b29673fe3d191de8ead1a8af5
#
_entry.id   360b201b29673fe3d191de8ead1a8af5
#
_cell.length_a   1.000
_cell.length_b   1.000
_cell.length_c   1.000
_cell.angle_alpha   90.00
_cell.angle_beta   90.00
_cell.angle_gamma   90.00
#
_symmetry.space_group_name_H-M   'P 1'
#
loop_
_entity.id
_entity.type
_entity.pdbx_description
1 polymer ?
#
loop_
_entity_poly.entity_id
_entity_poly.type
_entity_poly.pdbx_seq_one_letter_code
_entity_poly.pdbx_strand_id
1 'polypeptide(L)'
;MDRLKHKISSELDIHFMKSELDRFLDPYNLTKNYRIKLITVLSELAYNQLKYANKGTIEISFFKDAARKGIKIKATDKGPGIQNLDLALQDNYSTSGTLGLGLPGVKRLVDEFEIKSVLNQGTTLEAIVWIQE
;
A
#
# COMPACT_ATOMS: atom_id res chain seq x y z
N MET A 1 0.37 -1.31 -20.06
CA MET A 1 -0.59 -0.63 -19.23
C MET A 1 0.05 -0.21 -17.92
N ASP A 2 -0.12 1.05 -17.55
CA ASP A 2 0.63 1.61 -16.44
C ASP A 2 -0.15 1.64 -15.13
N ARG A 3 -1.18 0.84 -15.04
CA ARG A 3 -2.09 0.85 -13.89
C ARG A 3 -2.73 -0.51 -13.66
N LEU A 4 -2.82 -0.90 -12.40
CA LEU A 4 -3.41 -2.15 -11.95
C LEU A 4 -4.32 -1.84 -10.77
N LYS A 5 -5.56 -2.32 -10.78
CA LYS A 5 -6.52 -2.07 -9.72
C LYS A 5 -7.27 -3.34 -9.38
N HIS A 6 -7.45 -3.61 -8.08
CA HIS A 6 -8.14 -4.81 -7.64
C HIS A 6 -8.82 -4.61 -6.30
N LYS A 7 -9.94 -5.28 -6.12
CA LYS A 7 -10.63 -5.33 -4.84
C LYS A 7 -9.92 -6.28 -3.88
N ILE A 8 -9.90 -5.90 -2.61
CA ILE A 8 -9.38 -6.74 -1.54
C ILE A 8 -10.53 -7.03 -0.58
N SER A 9 -11.01 -8.27 -0.56
CA SER A 9 -12.06 -8.70 0.35
C SER A 9 -11.74 -10.00 1.07
N SER A 10 -10.57 -10.58 0.78
CA SER A 10 -10.10 -11.81 1.41
C SER A 10 -8.59 -11.90 1.33
N GLU A 11 -7.98 -12.80 2.12
CA GLU A 11 -6.53 -13.05 1.99
C GLU A 11 -6.16 -13.56 0.61
N LEU A 12 -7.06 -14.31 -0.01
CA LEU A 12 -6.80 -14.82 -1.35
C LEU A 12 -6.60 -13.67 -2.34
N ASP A 13 -7.38 -12.60 -2.19
CA ASP A 13 -7.22 -11.40 -3.02
C ASP A 13 -5.84 -10.78 -2.82
N ILE A 14 -5.32 -10.79 -1.60
CA ILE A 14 -4.00 -10.26 -1.31
C ILE A 14 -2.93 -11.08 -2.03
N HIS A 15 -3.01 -12.40 -1.96
CA HIS A 15 -2.06 -13.27 -2.66
C HIS A 15 -2.13 -13.08 -4.17
N PHE A 16 -3.34 -12.96 -4.70
CA PHE A 16 -3.54 -12.69 -6.13
C PHE A 16 -2.91 -11.36 -6.53
N MET A 17 -3.15 -10.32 -5.74
CA MET A 17 -2.64 -8.99 -6.03
C MET A 17 -1.10 -8.94 -5.98
N LYS A 18 -0.49 -9.69 -5.05
CA LYS A 18 0.97 -9.79 -5.00
C LYS A 18 1.54 -10.38 -6.29
N SER A 19 0.91 -11.42 -6.82
CA SER A 19 1.33 -12.03 -8.09
C SER A 19 1.15 -11.05 -9.24
N GLU A 20 0.04 -10.33 -9.25
CA GLU A 20 -0.22 -9.34 -10.29
C GLU A 20 0.77 -8.18 -10.22
N LEU A 21 1.12 -7.74 -9.02
CA LEU A 21 2.13 -6.70 -8.86
C LEU A 21 3.47 -7.17 -9.41
N ASP A 22 3.87 -8.39 -9.10
CA ASP A 22 5.15 -8.92 -9.56
C ASP A 22 5.22 -8.90 -11.09
N ARG A 23 4.15 -9.32 -11.78
CA ARG A 23 4.08 -9.26 -13.23
C ARG A 23 4.03 -7.83 -13.77
N PHE A 24 3.29 -6.96 -13.08
CA PHE A 24 3.19 -5.55 -13.45
C PHE A 24 4.56 -4.87 -13.47
N LEU A 25 5.44 -5.27 -12.57
CA LEU A 25 6.75 -4.66 -12.43
C LEU A 25 7.79 -5.15 -13.45
N ASP A 26 7.54 -6.29 -14.10
CA ASP A 26 8.51 -6.90 -15.02
C ASP A 26 9.04 -5.94 -16.09
N PRO A 27 8.21 -5.14 -16.79
CA PRO A 27 8.71 -4.28 -17.87
C PRO A 27 9.66 -3.17 -17.39
N TYR A 28 9.67 -2.86 -16.11
CA TYR A 28 10.42 -1.72 -15.59
C TYR A 28 11.83 -2.06 -15.17
N ASN A 29 12.20 -3.34 -15.21
CA ASN A 29 13.56 -3.81 -14.92
C ASN A 29 14.09 -3.32 -13.58
N LEU A 30 13.30 -3.53 -12.52
CA LEU A 30 13.59 -3.03 -11.19
C LEU A 30 14.48 -4.00 -10.41
N THR A 31 15.23 -3.48 -9.43
CA THR A 31 16.04 -4.32 -8.58
C THR A 31 15.16 -5.23 -7.71
N LYS A 32 15.72 -6.32 -7.24
CA LYS A 32 15.03 -7.24 -6.35
C LYS A 32 14.60 -6.52 -5.06
N ASN A 33 15.47 -5.71 -4.50
CA ASN A 33 15.16 -4.97 -3.27
C ASN A 33 13.99 -4.02 -3.45
N TYR A 34 13.93 -3.33 -4.59
CA TYR A 34 12.81 -2.45 -4.91
C TYR A 34 11.50 -3.23 -5.01
N ARG A 35 11.52 -4.38 -5.70
CA ARG A 35 10.34 -5.22 -5.86
C ARG A 35 9.84 -5.75 -4.52
N ILE A 36 10.75 -6.21 -3.67
CA ILE A 36 10.40 -6.71 -2.33
C ILE A 36 9.75 -5.59 -1.50
N LYS A 37 10.31 -4.38 -1.58
CA LYS A 37 9.75 -3.23 -0.86
C LYS A 37 8.31 -2.98 -1.28
N LEU A 38 8.01 -2.97 -2.57
CA LEU A 38 6.66 -2.74 -3.06
C LEU A 38 5.70 -3.84 -2.64
N ILE A 39 6.12 -5.10 -2.70
CA ILE A 39 5.30 -6.23 -2.29
C ILE A 39 5.00 -6.14 -0.80
N THR A 40 5.97 -5.75 0.01
CA THR A 40 5.78 -5.56 1.45
C THR A 40 4.77 -4.47 1.74
N VAL A 41 4.92 -3.33 1.07
CA VAL A 41 3.98 -2.21 1.24
C VAL A 41 2.57 -2.64 0.83
N LEU A 42 2.42 -3.26 -0.33
CA LEU A 42 1.12 -3.76 -0.79
C LEU A 42 0.49 -4.69 0.25
N SER A 43 1.26 -5.64 0.75
CA SER A 43 0.79 -6.61 1.72
C SER A 43 0.27 -5.93 2.99
N GLU A 44 1.06 -5.00 3.54
CA GLU A 44 0.66 -4.28 4.76
C GLU A 44 -0.62 -3.47 4.56
N LEU A 45 -0.72 -2.76 3.44
CA LEU A 45 -1.90 -1.95 3.16
C LEU A 45 -3.14 -2.81 2.94
N ALA A 46 -2.99 -3.93 2.25
CA ALA A 46 -4.12 -4.82 1.98
C ALA A 46 -4.61 -5.52 3.26
N TYR A 47 -3.69 -6.01 4.10
CA TYR A 47 -4.08 -6.61 5.39
C TYR A 47 -4.74 -5.58 6.29
N ASN A 48 -4.27 -4.34 6.25
CA ASN A 48 -4.89 -3.25 6.99
C ASN A 48 -6.36 -3.07 6.58
N GLN A 49 -6.64 -3.12 5.29
CA GLN A 49 -8.01 -3.01 4.80
C GLN A 49 -8.89 -4.15 5.31
N LEU A 50 -8.39 -5.39 5.26
CA LEU A 50 -9.16 -6.53 5.76
C LEU A 50 -9.41 -6.42 7.26
N LYS A 51 -8.41 -6.02 8.01
CA LYS A 51 -8.51 -5.96 9.47
C LYS A 51 -9.46 -4.89 9.96
N TYR A 52 -9.41 -3.70 9.36
CA TYR A 52 -10.13 -2.54 9.89
C TYR A 52 -11.34 -2.11 9.08
N ALA A 53 -11.45 -2.54 7.83
CA ALA A 53 -12.55 -2.14 6.97
C ALA A 53 -13.29 -3.31 6.32
N ASN A 54 -12.83 -4.54 6.54
CA ASN A 54 -13.32 -5.79 5.94
C ASN A 54 -13.05 -5.91 4.44
N LYS A 55 -12.96 -4.82 3.73
CA LYS A 55 -12.68 -4.81 2.29
C LYS A 55 -12.17 -3.46 1.87
N GLY A 56 -11.54 -3.40 0.70
CA GLY A 56 -11.07 -2.17 0.13
C GLY A 56 -10.65 -2.37 -1.31
N THR A 57 -9.94 -1.39 -1.84
CA THR A 57 -9.39 -1.41 -3.19
C THR A 57 -7.94 -0.99 -3.14
N ILE A 58 -7.10 -1.69 -3.90
CA ILE A 58 -5.70 -1.31 -4.09
C ILE A 58 -5.49 -0.97 -5.55
N GLU A 59 -4.85 0.16 -5.80
CA GLU A 59 -4.47 0.58 -7.14
C GLU A 59 -2.96 0.83 -7.18
N ILE A 60 -2.31 0.28 -8.20
CA ILE A 60 -0.89 0.45 -8.40
C ILE A 60 -0.70 1.14 -9.74
N SER A 61 0.11 2.17 -9.78
CA SER A 61 0.35 2.90 -11.02
C SER A 61 1.82 3.30 -11.14
N PHE A 62 2.30 3.26 -12.37
CA PHE A 62 3.58 3.84 -12.75
C PHE A 62 3.33 5.26 -13.21
N PHE A 63 4.20 6.18 -12.84
CA PHE A 63 4.06 7.56 -13.26
C PHE A 63 5.42 8.24 -13.35
N LYS A 64 5.43 9.37 -14.03
CA LYS A 64 6.60 10.23 -14.15
C LYS A 64 6.28 11.59 -13.57
N ASP A 65 7.25 12.16 -12.88
CA ASP A 65 7.17 13.50 -12.33
C ASP A 65 8.50 14.18 -12.62
N ALA A 66 8.50 15.12 -13.56
CA ALA A 66 9.71 15.78 -14.06
C ALA A 66 10.71 14.72 -14.56
N ALA A 67 11.88 14.63 -13.94
CA ALA A 67 12.91 13.66 -14.34
C ALA A 67 12.80 12.33 -13.59
N ARG A 68 11.85 12.22 -12.64
CA ARG A 68 11.73 11.02 -11.81
C ARG A 68 10.62 10.09 -12.30
N LYS A 69 10.83 8.80 -12.05
CA LYS A 69 9.83 7.78 -12.29
C LYS A 69 9.51 7.10 -10.97
N GLY A 70 8.28 6.71 -10.77
CA GLY A 70 7.87 6.09 -9.52
C GLY A 70 6.71 5.15 -9.67
N ILE A 71 6.53 4.33 -8.64
CA ILE A 71 5.36 3.48 -8.48
C ILE A 71 4.56 4.03 -7.30
N LYS A 72 3.27 4.23 -7.52
CA LYS A 72 2.33 4.65 -6.49
C LYS A 72 1.43 3.48 -6.14
N ILE A 73 1.26 3.25 -4.84
CA ILE A 73 0.27 2.30 -4.32
C ILE A 73 -0.78 3.11 -3.57
N LYS A 74 -2.03 3.00 -4.02
CA LYS A 74 -3.15 3.71 -3.39
C LYS A 74 -4.13 2.71 -2.82
N ALA A 75 -4.40 2.82 -1.54
CA ALA A 75 -5.35 1.97 -0.83
C ALA A 75 -6.55 2.80 -0.40
N THR A 76 -7.74 2.38 -0.82
CA THR A 76 -8.98 3.10 -0.51
C THR A 76 -9.98 2.13 0.09
N ASP A 77 -10.59 2.50 1.22
CA ASP A 77 -11.68 1.74 1.80
C ASP A 77 -12.78 2.68 2.30
N LYS A 78 -13.95 2.09 2.56
CA LYS A 78 -15.11 2.78 3.11
C LYS A 78 -15.42 2.26 4.52
N GLY A 79 -14.37 1.93 5.26
CA GLY A 79 -14.50 1.44 6.63
C GLY A 79 -14.77 2.55 7.63
N PRO A 80 -14.56 2.26 8.91
CA PRO A 80 -14.88 3.20 9.98
C PRO A 80 -13.94 4.40 10.07
N GLY A 81 -12.86 4.41 9.30
CA GLY A 81 -11.82 5.42 9.44
C GLY A 81 -10.90 5.14 10.62
N ILE A 82 -9.91 5.98 10.76
CA ILE A 82 -8.93 5.87 11.85
C ILE A 82 -9.18 7.02 12.81
N GLN A 83 -9.53 6.68 14.05
CA GLN A 83 -9.89 7.65 15.06
C GLN A 83 -8.73 8.56 15.46
N ASN A 84 -7.53 8.00 15.52
CA ASN A 84 -6.34 8.75 15.93
C ASN A 84 -5.19 8.39 14.99
N LEU A 85 -4.98 9.24 13.96
CA LEU A 85 -3.93 9.02 12.98
C LEU A 85 -2.54 9.09 13.58
N ASP A 86 -2.32 9.99 14.52
CA ASP A 86 -1.01 10.11 15.16
C ASP A 86 -0.64 8.84 15.90
N LEU A 87 -1.59 8.26 16.62
CA LEU A 87 -1.37 7.00 17.33
C LEU A 87 -1.13 5.85 16.35
N ALA A 88 -1.90 5.80 15.26
CA ALA A 88 -1.77 4.74 14.25
C ALA A 88 -0.42 4.78 13.54
N LEU A 89 0.22 5.95 13.50
CA LEU A 89 1.53 6.13 12.87
C LEU A 89 2.70 5.98 13.84
N GLN A 90 2.42 5.72 15.13
CA GLN A 90 3.47 5.49 16.10
C GLN A 90 4.02 4.08 16.02
N ASP A 91 5.31 3.94 16.30
CA ASP A 91 5.94 2.64 16.42
C ASP A 91 5.27 1.83 17.53
N ASN A 92 5.22 0.52 17.33
CA ASN A 92 4.61 -0.43 18.28
C ASN A 92 3.07 -0.36 18.33
N TYR A 93 2.44 0.45 17.50
CA TYR A 93 0.99 0.36 17.35
C TYR A 93 0.68 -0.95 16.61
N SER A 94 0.08 -1.88 17.33
CA SER A 94 -0.01 -3.25 16.88
C SER A 94 -0.92 -3.43 15.67
N THR A 95 -0.41 -4.11 14.65
CA THR A 95 -1.22 -4.73 13.60
C THR A 95 -0.93 -6.21 13.60
N SER A 96 -1.93 -7.03 13.86
CA SER A 96 -1.77 -8.48 13.81
C SER A 96 -1.99 -8.98 12.38
N GLY A 97 -1.45 -10.14 12.07
CA GLY A 97 -1.64 -10.79 10.78
C GLY A 97 -0.68 -10.35 9.68
N THR A 98 0.26 -9.47 9.99
CA THR A 98 1.28 -8.99 9.07
C THR A 98 2.67 -9.26 9.64
N LEU A 99 3.70 -8.68 9.01
CA LEU A 99 5.07 -8.77 9.52
C LEU A 99 5.30 -7.90 10.76
N GLY A 100 4.24 -7.27 11.28
CA GLY A 100 4.34 -6.42 12.44
C GLY A 100 4.82 -5.00 12.16
N LEU A 101 4.95 -4.62 10.90
CA LEU A 101 5.43 -3.30 10.52
C LEU A 101 4.36 -2.24 10.72
N GLY A 102 3.09 -2.55 10.33
CA GLY A 102 2.01 -1.60 10.39
C GLY A 102 2.25 -0.37 9.55
N LEU A 103 1.46 0.67 9.80
CA LEU A 103 1.59 1.94 9.07
C LEU A 103 2.94 2.63 9.31
N PRO A 104 3.50 2.63 10.53
CA PRO A 104 4.83 3.20 10.74
C PRO A 104 5.90 2.55 9.87
N GLY A 105 5.84 1.23 9.72
CA GLY A 105 6.78 0.50 8.87
C GLY A 105 6.64 0.86 7.41
N VAL A 106 5.40 0.97 6.93
CA VAL A 106 5.13 1.41 5.55
C VAL A 106 5.72 2.80 5.33
N LYS A 107 5.46 3.72 6.26
CA LYS A 107 5.95 5.09 6.15
C LYS A 107 7.47 5.15 6.04
N ARG A 108 8.17 4.27 6.74
CA ARG A 108 9.64 4.21 6.67
C ARG A 108 10.16 3.60 5.37
N LEU A 109 9.38 2.71 4.76
CA LEU A 109 9.81 2.04 3.52
C LEU A 109 9.64 2.87 2.26
N VAL A 110 8.73 3.83 2.28
CA VAL A 110 8.37 4.57 1.08
C VAL A 110 8.98 5.98 1.09
N ASP A 111 9.06 6.59 -0.08
CA ASP A 111 9.62 7.93 -0.19
C ASP A 111 8.60 9.01 0.13
N GLU A 112 7.33 8.77 -0.23
CA GLU A 112 6.25 9.70 0.08
C GLU A 112 5.05 8.92 0.59
N PHE A 113 4.39 9.46 1.57
CA PHE A 113 3.27 8.81 2.24
C PHE A 113 2.23 9.84 2.60
N GLU A 114 0.99 9.60 2.20
CA GLU A 114 -0.12 10.46 2.55
C GLU A 114 -1.30 9.60 2.99
N ILE A 115 -1.93 9.98 4.09
CA ILE A 115 -3.11 9.27 4.60
C ILE A 115 -4.19 10.28 4.94
N LYS A 116 -5.41 10.00 4.48
CA LYS A 116 -6.60 10.76 4.79
C LYS A 116 -7.65 9.81 5.32
N SER A 117 -8.18 10.10 6.49
CA SER A 117 -9.21 9.25 7.09
C SER A 117 -10.29 10.13 7.69
N VAL A 118 -11.54 9.73 7.46
CA VAL A 118 -12.71 10.40 8.00
C VAL A 118 -13.52 9.37 8.75
N LEU A 119 -13.81 9.62 10.02
CA LEU A 119 -14.59 8.71 10.85
C LEU A 119 -15.91 8.35 10.17
N ASN A 120 -16.20 7.05 10.15
CA ASN A 120 -17.43 6.50 9.58
C ASN A 120 -17.56 6.67 8.07
N GLN A 121 -16.50 7.12 7.38
CA GLN A 121 -16.52 7.27 5.92
C GLN A 121 -15.45 6.46 5.23
N GLY A 122 -14.28 6.31 5.86
CA GLY A 122 -13.22 5.48 5.31
C GLY A 122 -11.86 6.13 5.32
N THR A 123 -10.91 5.42 4.68
CA THR A 123 -9.51 5.82 4.64
C THR A 123 -8.98 5.72 3.22
N THR A 124 -8.20 6.71 2.81
CA THR A 124 -7.42 6.69 1.58
C THR A 124 -5.97 6.89 1.94
N LEU A 125 -5.11 6.01 1.41
CA LEU A 125 -3.69 6.02 1.72
C LEU A 125 -2.92 5.92 0.42
N GLU A 126 -1.92 6.79 0.23
CA GLU A 126 -1.05 6.76 -0.93
C GLU A 126 0.39 6.65 -0.50
N ALA A 127 1.12 5.76 -1.16
CA ALA A 127 2.54 5.56 -0.93
C ALA A 127 3.26 5.61 -2.27
N ILE A 128 4.37 6.32 -2.33
CA ILE A 128 5.17 6.45 -3.54
C ILE A 128 6.59 6.00 -3.26
N VAL A 129 7.11 5.15 -4.14
CA VAL A 129 8.51 4.74 -4.10
C VAL A 129 9.14 5.11 -5.43
N TRP A 130 10.12 6.00 -5.39
CA TRP A 130 10.82 6.44 -6.57
C TRP A 130 11.76 5.36 -7.09
N ILE A 131 11.80 5.22 -8.41
CA ILE A 131 12.73 4.31 -9.06
C ILE A 131 14.08 5.02 -9.17
N GLN A 132 15.10 4.37 -8.62
CA GLN A 132 16.47 4.89 -8.71
C GLN A 132 17.15 4.28 -9.92
N GLU A 133 17.79 5.13 -10.69
CA GLU A 133 18.51 4.71 -11.89
C GLU A 133 20.02 4.72 -11.67
#